data_ee5735e2925b6f1b42c0d79a1d7f44c6
#
_entry.id   ee5735e2925b6f1b42c0d79a1d7f44c6
#
_cell.length_a   1.000
_cell.length_b   1.000
_cell.length_c   1.000
_cell.angle_alpha   90.00
_cell.angle_beta   90.00
_cell.angle_gamma   90.00
#
_symmetry.space_group_name_H-M   'P 1'
#
loop_
_entity.id
_entity.type
_entity.pdbx_description
1 polymer ?
#
loop_
_entity_poly.entity_id
_entity_poly.type
_entity_poly.pdbx_seq_one_letter_code
_entity_poly.pdbx_strand_id
1 'polypeptide(L)'
;MNNVKVSMMTSQHKSREVFHEELQACIERAIATKDVEIMPASPFKNIEEFTGLFDSIDGNRGIIKTPYQDVVVEIEDAFIHFTKNTYYKNRENIKGGFFSTFRDPLFIVEKPKNGRSVPSTYFYKPFYDKGKNIMSLFGIGISKNGKINFKTYYFDARGNR
;
A
#
# COMPACT_ATOMS: atom_id res chain seq x y z
N MET A 1 21.51 2.18 1.91
CA MET A 1 21.08 1.20 1.67
C MET A 1 19.95 0.84 2.21
N ASN A 2 19.12 0.48 1.61
CA ASN A 2 18.03 0.24 2.05
C ASN A 2 17.78 -1.06 2.22
N ASN A 3 17.52 -1.44 3.23
CA ASN A 3 17.23 -2.75 3.50
C ASN A 3 15.77 -2.92 3.49
N VAL A 4 15.23 -2.99 2.32
CA VAL A 4 13.81 -3.26 2.21
C VAL A 4 13.56 -4.62 2.80
N LYS A 5 12.85 -4.67 3.90
CA LYS A 5 12.54 -5.92 4.54
C LYS A 5 11.21 -6.38 4.04
N VAL A 6 11.21 -7.00 2.89
CA VAL A 6 9.98 -7.55 2.35
C VAL A 6 9.83 -8.97 2.85
N SER A 7 8.73 -9.23 3.54
CA SER A 7 8.38 -10.58 3.92
C SER A 7 7.16 -10.96 3.14
N MET A 8 7.25 -12.04 2.40
CA MET A 8 6.09 -12.57 1.70
C MET A 8 5.33 -13.45 2.68
N MET A 9 4.06 -13.11 2.90
CA MET A 9 3.22 -13.85 3.82
C MET A 9 1.99 -14.34 3.08
N THR A 10 1.51 -15.51 3.43
CA THR A 10 0.29 -16.06 2.87
C THR A 10 -0.72 -16.23 3.98
N SER A 11 -1.87 -15.62 3.83
CA SER A 11 -2.90 -15.70 4.86
C SER A 11 -3.75 -16.96 4.77
N GLN A 12 -3.43 -17.84 3.82
CA GLN A 12 -4.24 -19.00 3.51
C GLN A 12 -4.53 -19.90 4.70
N HIS A 13 -3.55 -20.17 5.53
CA HIS A 13 -3.69 -21.05 6.65
C HIS A 13 -3.59 -20.36 8.00
N LYS A 14 -3.79 -19.04 8.04
CA LYS A 14 -3.66 -18.31 9.28
C LYS A 14 -5.00 -17.81 9.75
N SER A 15 -5.25 -17.90 11.04
CA SER A 15 -6.44 -17.29 11.60
C SER A 15 -6.26 -15.77 11.58
N ARG A 16 -7.35 -15.05 11.70
CA ARG A 16 -7.33 -13.59 11.73
C ARG A 16 -6.50 -13.07 12.91
N GLU A 17 -6.63 -13.72 14.06
CA GLU A 17 -5.90 -13.33 15.25
C GLU A 17 -4.40 -13.51 15.08
N VAL A 18 -3.97 -14.62 14.52
CA VAL A 18 -2.55 -14.88 14.29
C VAL A 18 -1.98 -13.84 13.31
N PHE A 19 -2.74 -13.52 12.27
CA PHE A 19 -2.29 -12.52 11.31
C PHE A 19 -2.13 -11.15 11.99
N HIS A 20 -3.07 -10.76 12.85
CA HIS A 20 -2.97 -9.50 13.58
C HIS A 20 -1.78 -9.48 14.53
N GLU A 21 -1.47 -10.58 15.17
CA GLU A 21 -0.32 -10.66 16.05
C GLU A 21 0.99 -10.48 15.27
N GLU A 22 1.09 -11.13 14.12
CA GLU A 22 2.27 -10.99 13.28
C GLU A 22 2.41 -9.57 12.76
N LEU A 23 1.32 -8.95 12.36
CA LEU A 23 1.31 -7.59 11.90
C LEU A 23 1.78 -6.65 13.01
N GLN A 24 1.24 -6.81 14.20
CA GLN A 24 1.61 -5.98 15.33
C GLN A 24 3.09 -6.14 15.68
N ALA A 25 3.61 -7.35 15.64
CA ALA A 25 5.01 -7.61 15.91
C ALA A 25 5.92 -6.94 14.87
N CYS A 26 5.51 -6.94 13.59
CA CYS A 26 6.25 -6.25 12.54
C CYS A 26 6.27 -4.74 12.76
N ILE A 27 5.13 -4.17 13.17
CA ILE A 27 5.04 -2.73 13.44
C ILE A 27 5.97 -2.38 14.61
N GLU A 28 5.92 -3.15 15.68
CA GLU A 28 6.75 -2.88 16.86
C GLU A 28 8.24 -2.94 16.51
N ARG A 29 8.62 -3.90 15.69
CA ARG A 29 10.00 -4.01 15.26
C ARG A 29 10.41 -2.81 14.41
N ALA A 30 9.55 -2.37 13.51
CA ALA A 30 9.82 -1.20 12.68
C ALA A 30 9.99 0.07 13.53
N ILE A 31 9.15 0.23 14.55
CA ILE A 31 9.27 1.36 15.46
C ILE A 31 10.60 1.28 16.23
N ALA A 32 10.95 0.10 16.72
CA ALA A 32 12.18 -0.09 17.50
C ALA A 32 13.41 0.23 16.67
N THR A 33 13.39 -0.06 15.37
CA THR A 33 14.51 0.21 14.47
C THR A 33 14.42 1.56 13.81
N LYS A 34 13.37 2.33 14.11
CA LYS A 34 13.12 3.65 13.53
C LYS A 34 12.93 3.61 12.01
N ASP A 35 12.36 2.51 11.54
CA ASP A 35 12.07 2.35 10.12
C ASP A 35 10.72 2.94 9.71
N VAL A 36 10.00 3.55 10.64
CA VAL A 36 8.68 4.15 10.35
C VAL A 36 8.89 5.61 9.99
N GLU A 37 8.45 5.97 8.79
CA GLU A 37 8.58 7.34 8.29
C GLU A 37 7.42 8.19 8.73
N ILE A 38 7.64 9.50 8.80
CA ILE A 38 6.52 10.43 8.98
C ILE A 38 5.85 10.55 7.63
N MET A 39 4.51 10.57 7.61
CA MET A 39 3.75 10.69 6.37
C MET A 39 4.17 11.96 5.62
N PRO A 40 4.72 11.84 4.41
CA PRO A 40 5.13 13.02 3.67
C PRO A 40 3.93 13.75 3.07
N ALA A 41 4.13 14.98 2.70
CA ALA A 41 3.10 15.73 1.99
C ALA A 41 2.85 15.10 0.63
N SER A 42 1.68 15.40 0.06
CA SER A 42 1.34 14.87 -1.24
C SER A 42 2.36 15.36 -2.28
N PRO A 43 2.92 14.46 -3.09
CA PRO A 43 3.87 14.85 -4.12
C PRO A 43 3.18 15.29 -5.41
N PHE A 44 1.86 15.30 -5.46
CA PHE A 44 1.13 15.71 -6.65
C PHE A 44 -0.13 16.51 -6.27
N LYS A 45 -0.43 17.51 -7.10
CA LYS A 45 -1.62 18.34 -6.91
C LYS A 45 -2.62 18.14 -8.05
N ASN A 46 -2.16 17.63 -9.17
CA ASN A 46 -3.01 17.44 -10.34
C ASN A 46 -2.62 16.15 -11.02
N ILE A 47 -3.37 15.78 -12.05
CA ILE A 47 -3.16 14.50 -12.71
C ILE A 47 -1.85 14.45 -13.48
N GLU A 48 -1.38 15.57 -13.97
CA GLU A 48 -0.10 15.60 -14.68
C GLU A 48 1.05 15.28 -13.74
N GLU A 49 1.02 15.86 -12.56
CA GLU A 49 2.05 15.57 -11.55
C GLU A 49 1.97 14.13 -11.10
N PHE A 50 0.75 13.62 -10.90
CA PHE A 50 0.55 12.23 -10.52
C PHE A 50 1.12 11.29 -11.58
N THR A 51 0.81 11.56 -12.85
CA THR A 51 1.29 10.75 -13.97
C THR A 51 2.83 10.71 -14.01
N GLY A 52 3.47 11.81 -13.71
CA GLY A 52 4.93 11.89 -13.74
C GLY A 52 5.65 11.11 -12.65
N LEU A 53 4.92 10.60 -11.65
CA LEU A 53 5.54 9.88 -10.55
C LEU A 53 5.67 8.37 -10.79
N PHE A 54 5.05 7.85 -11.85
CA PHE A 54 5.14 6.43 -12.15
C PHE A 54 6.51 6.09 -12.76
N ASP A 55 6.94 4.86 -12.57
CA ASP A 55 8.21 4.40 -13.11
C ASP A 55 8.19 4.33 -14.63
N SER A 56 7.05 3.99 -15.20
CA SER A 56 6.84 4.03 -16.65
C SER A 56 5.36 4.17 -16.95
N ILE A 57 5.05 4.52 -18.18
CA ILE A 57 3.68 4.72 -18.62
C ILE A 57 3.42 3.83 -19.83
N ASP A 58 2.25 3.19 -19.84
CA ASP A 58 1.82 2.36 -20.95
C ASP A 58 0.39 2.77 -21.26
N GLY A 59 0.23 3.69 -22.22
CA GLY A 59 -1.10 4.23 -22.58
C GLY A 59 -1.69 5.02 -21.40
N ASN A 60 -2.84 4.56 -20.91
CA ASN A 60 -3.52 5.20 -19.79
C ASN A 60 -3.08 4.63 -18.46
N ARG A 61 -2.10 3.76 -18.45
CA ARG A 61 -1.70 3.06 -17.24
C ARG A 61 -0.32 3.46 -16.80
N GLY A 62 -0.15 3.59 -15.49
CA GLY A 62 1.14 3.82 -14.88
C GLY A 62 1.65 2.53 -14.28
N ILE A 63 2.95 2.35 -14.31
CA ILE A 63 3.60 1.17 -13.75
C ILE A 63 4.41 1.60 -12.54
N ILE A 64 4.22 0.90 -11.42
CA ILE A 64 5.02 1.09 -10.23
C ILE A 64 5.85 -0.17 -10.04
N LYS A 65 7.16 -0.03 -9.99
CA LYS A 65 8.04 -1.16 -9.71
C LYS A 65 8.06 -1.41 -8.22
N THR A 66 7.93 -2.66 -7.83
CA THR A 66 7.90 -3.07 -6.43
C THR A 66 8.95 -4.14 -6.20
N PRO A 67 9.24 -4.49 -4.94
CA PRO A 67 10.15 -5.60 -4.66
C PRO A 67 9.60 -6.97 -5.06
N TYR A 68 8.34 -7.03 -5.48
CA TYR A 68 7.71 -8.28 -5.90
C TYR A 68 7.34 -8.23 -7.39
N GLN A 69 6.14 -7.85 -7.73
CA GLN A 69 5.69 -7.76 -9.12
C GLN A 69 5.27 -6.33 -9.41
N ASP A 70 5.35 -5.91 -10.67
CA ASP A 70 4.94 -4.57 -11.05
C ASP A 70 3.46 -4.35 -10.76
N VAL A 71 3.14 -3.17 -10.28
CA VAL A 71 1.76 -2.77 -10.05
C VAL A 71 1.33 -1.87 -11.21
N VAL A 72 0.23 -2.23 -11.83
CA VAL A 72 -0.33 -1.49 -12.96
C VAL A 72 -1.51 -0.67 -12.45
N VAL A 73 -1.50 0.64 -12.71
CA VAL A 73 -2.50 1.56 -12.18
C VAL A 73 -3.20 2.26 -13.34
N GLU A 74 -4.53 2.22 -13.36
CA GLU A 74 -5.32 3.04 -14.28
C GLU A 74 -5.26 4.45 -13.74
N ILE A 75 -4.49 5.31 -14.39
CA ILE A 75 -4.11 6.61 -13.83
C ILE A 75 -5.31 7.50 -13.51
N GLU A 76 -6.25 7.62 -14.43
CA GLU A 76 -7.41 8.49 -14.20
C GLU A 76 -8.28 7.98 -13.07
N ASP A 77 -8.54 6.68 -13.04
CA ASP A 77 -9.38 6.10 -12.00
C ASP A 77 -8.73 6.24 -10.64
N ALA A 78 -7.42 6.03 -10.55
CA ALA A 78 -6.71 6.16 -9.30
C ALA A 78 -6.71 7.61 -8.82
N PHE A 79 -6.52 8.57 -9.73
CA PHE A 79 -6.52 9.98 -9.37
C PHE A 79 -7.88 10.41 -8.82
N ILE A 80 -8.96 9.97 -9.46
CA ILE A 80 -10.31 10.24 -8.99
C ILE A 80 -10.53 9.65 -7.60
N HIS A 81 -9.96 8.47 -7.37
CA HIS A 81 -10.05 7.79 -6.09
C HIS A 81 -9.52 8.65 -4.94
N PHE A 82 -8.47 9.43 -5.19
CA PHE A 82 -7.91 10.30 -4.17
C PHE A 82 -8.72 11.59 -4.01
N THR A 83 -9.37 12.05 -5.06
CA THR A 83 -10.03 13.34 -5.02
C THR A 83 -11.51 13.25 -4.66
N LYS A 84 -12.08 12.04 -4.75
CA LYS A 84 -13.49 11.88 -4.50
C LYS A 84 -13.77 11.90 -3.01
N ASN A 85 -14.68 12.77 -2.61
CA ASN A 85 -15.02 12.88 -1.20
C ASN A 85 -16.09 11.83 -0.89
N THR A 86 -15.66 10.65 -0.51
CA THR A 86 -16.56 9.55 -0.20
C THR A 86 -16.39 9.14 1.26
N TYR A 87 -16.60 7.83 1.54
CA TYR A 87 -16.49 7.31 2.88
C TYR A 87 -15.15 7.53 3.53
N TYR A 88 -14.09 7.64 2.74
CA TYR A 88 -12.76 7.75 3.31
C TYR A 88 -12.29 9.19 3.21
N LYS A 89 -12.78 10.00 4.12
CA LYS A 89 -12.47 11.43 4.16
C LYS A 89 -10.99 11.74 4.25
N ASN A 90 -10.20 10.75 4.67
CA ASN A 90 -8.79 10.98 4.93
C ASN A 90 -7.86 10.53 3.81
N ARG A 91 -8.41 10.20 2.62
CA ARG A 91 -7.55 9.80 1.51
C ARG A 91 -6.60 10.91 1.09
N GLU A 92 -7.04 12.16 1.23
CA GLU A 92 -6.19 13.29 0.94
C GLU A 92 -4.95 13.25 1.83
N ASN A 93 -5.10 12.84 3.07
CA ASN A 93 -4.00 12.83 4.03
C ASN A 93 -3.03 11.67 3.80
N ILE A 94 -3.36 10.70 2.99
CA ILE A 94 -2.49 9.56 2.75
C ILE A 94 -1.87 9.54 1.36
N LYS A 95 -2.11 10.59 0.57
CA LYS A 95 -1.51 10.67 -0.77
C LYS A 95 0.01 10.58 -0.74
N GLY A 96 0.63 11.11 0.30
CA GLY A 96 2.07 11.16 0.40
C GLY A 96 2.73 9.80 0.48
N GLY A 97 2.00 8.78 0.95
CA GLY A 97 2.54 7.45 1.10
C GLY A 97 2.20 6.48 -0.02
N PHE A 98 1.47 6.94 -1.04
CA PHE A 98 0.95 6.02 -2.06
C PHE A 98 2.06 5.23 -2.77
N PHE A 99 2.99 5.93 -3.41
CA PHE A 99 4.03 5.25 -4.17
C PHE A 99 4.99 4.49 -3.25
N SER A 100 5.30 5.07 -2.10
CA SER A 100 6.22 4.45 -1.15
C SER A 100 5.67 3.14 -0.59
N THR A 101 4.35 3.04 -0.42
CA THR A 101 3.74 1.80 0.07
C THR A 101 3.99 0.64 -0.89
N PHE A 102 4.02 0.89 -2.19
CA PHE A 102 4.32 -0.15 -3.17
C PHE A 102 5.81 -0.32 -3.39
N ARG A 103 6.58 0.76 -3.39
CA ARG A 103 8.02 0.71 -3.69
C ARG A 103 8.85 0.20 -2.53
N ASP A 104 8.41 0.52 -1.31
CA ASP A 104 9.19 0.20 -0.12
C ASP A 104 8.27 -0.27 1.01
N PRO A 105 7.54 -1.36 0.82
CA PRO A 105 6.62 -1.84 1.84
C PRO A 105 7.37 -2.46 3.01
N LEU A 106 6.73 -2.47 4.17
CA LEU A 106 7.27 -3.20 5.30
C LEU A 106 7.14 -4.71 5.04
N PHE A 107 6.00 -5.13 4.48
CA PHE A 107 5.86 -6.51 4.03
C PHE A 107 4.75 -6.60 2.99
N ILE A 108 4.68 -7.75 2.33
CA ILE A 108 3.70 -8.04 1.30
C ILE A 108 3.01 -9.33 1.68
N VAL A 109 1.68 -9.33 1.60
CA VAL A 109 0.88 -10.51 1.90
C VAL A 109 0.14 -10.93 0.64
N GLU A 110 0.29 -12.20 0.27
CA GLU A 110 -0.49 -12.72 -0.82
C GLU A 110 -1.70 -13.44 -0.25
N LYS A 111 -2.86 -13.13 -0.82
CA LYS A 111 -4.09 -13.81 -0.47
C LYS A 111 -4.51 -14.61 -1.70
N PRO A 112 -4.33 -15.93 -1.70
CA PRO A 112 -4.60 -16.72 -2.88
C PRO A 112 -6.10 -16.81 -3.14
N LYS A 113 -6.43 -17.28 -4.34
CA LYS A 113 -7.81 -17.49 -4.73
C LYS A 113 -8.46 -18.47 -3.75
N ASN A 114 -9.64 -18.13 -3.25
CA ASN A 114 -10.35 -18.99 -2.35
C ASN A 114 -11.84 -18.91 -2.71
N GLY A 115 -12.39 -19.96 -3.26
CA GLY A 115 -13.77 -19.98 -3.70
C GLY A 115 -13.96 -19.00 -4.85
N ARG A 116 -14.83 -17.98 -4.64
CA ARG A 116 -15.12 -16.98 -5.65
C ARG A 116 -14.19 -15.78 -5.63
N SER A 117 -13.33 -15.68 -4.61
CA SER A 117 -12.45 -14.55 -4.54
C SER A 117 -11.31 -14.72 -5.53
N VAL A 118 -10.75 -13.60 -5.99
CA VAL A 118 -9.61 -13.64 -6.89
C VAL A 118 -8.32 -13.48 -6.08
N PRO A 119 -7.19 -13.94 -6.59
CA PRO A 119 -5.93 -13.74 -5.89
C PRO A 119 -5.66 -12.25 -5.74
N SER A 120 -5.23 -11.83 -4.56
CA SER A 120 -4.91 -10.44 -4.33
C SER A 120 -3.61 -10.33 -3.55
N THR A 121 -2.98 -9.18 -3.69
CA THR A 121 -1.71 -8.89 -3.02
C THR A 121 -1.87 -7.61 -2.23
N TYR A 122 -1.45 -7.64 -0.98
CA TYR A 122 -1.54 -6.51 -0.07
C TYR A 122 -0.15 -6.02 0.22
N PHE A 123 0.10 -4.74 -0.03
CA PHE A 123 1.36 -4.08 0.31
C PHE A 123 1.09 -3.26 1.56
N TYR A 124 1.87 -3.48 2.60
CA TYR A 124 1.67 -2.79 3.86
C TYR A 124 2.84 -1.90 4.21
N LYS A 125 2.54 -0.67 4.61
CA LYS A 125 3.57 0.22 5.13
C LYS A 125 2.99 1.10 6.22
N PRO A 126 3.65 1.17 7.40
CA PRO A 126 3.23 2.07 8.46
C PRO A 126 3.88 3.43 8.28
N PHE A 127 3.17 4.47 8.70
CA PHE A 127 3.71 5.82 8.74
C PHE A 127 3.31 6.44 10.07
N TYR A 128 4.07 7.44 10.52
CA TYR A 128 3.62 8.27 11.62
C TYR A 128 2.83 9.44 11.05
N ASP A 129 1.70 9.75 11.64
CA ASP A 129 1.01 10.99 11.31
C ASP A 129 1.64 12.13 12.12
N LYS A 130 1.09 13.35 11.97
CA LYS A 130 1.64 14.52 12.67
C LYS A 130 1.53 14.42 14.18
N GLY A 131 0.59 13.65 14.69
CA GLY A 131 0.42 13.43 16.12
C GLY A 131 1.24 12.27 16.64
N LYS A 132 2.11 11.68 15.78
CA LYS A 132 2.95 10.55 16.12
C LYS A 132 2.19 9.25 16.33
N ASN A 133 0.98 9.17 15.81
CA ASN A 133 0.24 7.92 15.81
C ASN A 133 0.59 7.11 14.57
N ILE A 134 0.53 5.81 14.67
CA ILE A 134 0.83 4.94 13.54
C ILE A 134 -0.39 4.89 12.60
N MET A 135 -0.14 5.12 11.33
CA MET A 135 -1.12 4.93 10.28
C MET A 135 -0.69 3.71 9.48
N SER A 136 -1.51 2.69 9.47
CA SER A 136 -1.20 1.47 8.72
C SER A 136 -1.78 1.59 7.32
N LEU A 137 -0.93 1.74 6.32
CA LEU A 137 -1.39 1.90 4.95
C LEU A 137 -1.34 0.59 4.19
N PHE A 138 -2.39 0.33 3.45
CA PHE A 138 -2.49 -0.85 2.61
C PHE A 138 -2.74 -0.46 1.18
N GLY A 139 -1.92 -0.97 0.27
CA GLY A 139 -2.18 -0.93 -1.15
C GLY A 139 -2.55 -2.33 -1.59
N ILE A 140 -3.67 -2.48 -2.27
CA ILE A 140 -4.19 -3.78 -2.65
C ILE A 140 -4.37 -3.84 -4.16
N GLY A 141 -3.94 -4.93 -4.74
CA GLY A 141 -4.14 -5.18 -6.16
C GLY A 141 -4.54 -6.62 -6.43
N ILE A 142 -5.04 -6.84 -7.62
CA ILE A 142 -5.46 -8.16 -8.08
C ILE A 142 -4.37 -8.73 -8.97
N SER A 143 -3.90 -9.93 -8.62
CA SER A 143 -2.82 -10.58 -9.35
C SER A 143 -3.37 -11.22 -10.60
N LYS A 144 -2.78 -10.91 -11.76
CA LYS A 144 -3.19 -11.49 -13.03
C LYS A 144 -2.03 -11.45 -14.00
N ASN A 145 -1.70 -12.58 -14.57
CA ASN A 145 -0.67 -12.69 -15.61
C ASN A 145 0.70 -12.12 -15.19
N GLY A 146 1.08 -12.38 -13.96
CA GLY A 146 2.39 -11.93 -13.46
C GLY A 146 2.47 -10.47 -13.12
N LYS A 147 1.32 -9.77 -13.13
CA LYS A 147 1.25 -8.37 -12.76
C LYS A 147 0.18 -8.18 -11.72
N ILE A 148 0.24 -7.06 -11.01
CA ILE A 148 -0.75 -6.73 -10.00
C ILE A 148 -1.48 -5.50 -10.48
N ASN A 149 -2.81 -5.62 -10.64
CA ASN A 149 -3.62 -4.49 -11.07
C ASN A 149 -4.15 -3.77 -9.83
N PHE A 150 -3.76 -2.53 -9.65
CA PHE A 150 -4.15 -1.74 -8.49
C PHE A 150 -5.66 -1.70 -8.33
N LYS A 151 -6.12 -1.91 -7.10
CA LYS A 151 -7.54 -1.85 -6.80
C LYS A 151 -7.88 -0.76 -5.81
N THR A 152 -7.18 -0.67 -4.69
CA THR A 152 -7.49 0.31 -3.68
C THR A 152 -6.29 0.61 -2.79
N TYR A 153 -6.35 1.75 -2.10
CA TYR A 153 -5.32 2.18 -1.19
C TYR A 153 -6.03 2.90 -0.04
N TYR A 154 -5.76 2.51 1.17
CA TYR A 154 -6.43 3.07 2.32
C TYR A 154 -5.58 2.88 3.57
N PHE A 155 -5.96 3.55 4.66
CA PHE A 155 -5.32 3.26 5.94
C PHE A 155 -6.34 2.61 6.88
N ASP A 156 -5.82 1.75 7.75
CA ASP A 156 -6.65 1.05 8.72
C ASP A 156 -6.41 1.68 10.08
N ALA A 157 -7.36 2.48 10.53
CA ALA A 157 -7.27 3.14 11.83
C ALA A 157 -7.33 2.14 12.98
N ARG A 158 -7.90 0.97 12.74
CA ARG A 158 -7.98 -0.05 13.80
C ARG A 158 -6.60 -0.59 14.17
N GLY A 159 -5.65 -0.51 13.25
CA GLY A 159 -4.29 -0.94 13.52
C GLY A 159 -3.57 -0.07 14.52
N ASN A 160 -4.16 1.07 14.86
CA ASN A 160 -3.53 2.01 15.79
C ASN A 160 -4.02 1.83 17.22
N ARG A 161 -4.80 0.85 17.46
CA ARG A 161 -5.33 0.61 18.80
C ARG A 161 -4.41 -0.26 19.62
#